data_c0591ffbc43ad1116620b96149713251
#
_entry.id   c0591ffbc43ad1116620b96149713251
#
_cell.length_a   1.000
_cell.length_b   1.000
_cell.length_c   1.000
_cell.angle_alpha   90.00
_cell.angle_beta   90.00
_cell.angle_gamma   90.00
#
_symmetry.space_group_name_H-M   'P 1'
#
loop_
_entity.id
_entity.type
_entity.pdbx_description
1 polymer ?
#
loop_
_entity_poly.entity_id
_entity_poly.type
_entity_poly.pdbx_seq_one_letter_code
_entity_poly.pdbx_strand_id
1 'polypeptide(L)'
;MIEYLSIKNQPTINLVISSGELTIDCLLVQKIRNEIQKWTDLLKRFLDVTLFLAERGLVFRGSSHLIGDANNGNFLGILELVSRYDPLLEAHLKMVKQSQIEKQRFQVHYLSADIQNEFISCCADYLRTCILRERETVKYYSVIVDATPDSAHIEQTTFILRYVSVNSHSDEYEIKERFLAFVN
;
A
#
# COMPACT_ATOMS: atom_id res chain seq x y z
N MET A 1 7.07 0.34 6.79
CA MET A 1 5.91 1.16 6.35
C MET A 1 4.72 1.04 7.28
N ILE A 2 4.27 -0.16 7.63
CA ILE A 2 3.12 -0.37 8.55
C ILE A 2 3.44 0.08 9.98
N GLU A 3 4.68 -0.09 10.46
CA GLU A 3 5.13 0.46 11.75
C GLU A 3 5.14 2.00 11.76
N TYR A 4 5.43 2.64 10.64
CA TYR A 4 5.45 4.11 10.55
C TYR A 4 4.05 4.74 10.63
N LEU A 5 3.03 4.04 10.16
CA LEU A 5 1.62 4.45 10.29
C LEU A 5 1.10 4.20 11.72
N SER A 6 1.69 3.24 12.45
CA SER A 6 1.28 2.87 13.81
C SER A 6 1.84 3.80 14.90
N ILE A 7 2.96 4.49 14.67
CA ILE A 7 3.69 5.20 15.71
C ILE A 7 3.22 6.65 15.93
N LYS A 8 2.54 7.29 14.97
CA LYS A 8 2.21 8.72 15.08
C LYS A 8 0.92 9.07 15.81
N ASN A 9 0.03 8.12 16.11
CA ASN A 9 -1.24 8.40 16.77
C ASN A 9 -1.64 7.31 17.78
N GLN A 10 -0.81 7.07 18.81
CA GLN A 10 -1.33 6.46 20.02
C GLN A 10 -1.71 7.58 21.00
N PRO A 11 -2.98 7.86 21.24
CA PRO A 11 -3.36 8.60 22.42
C PRO A 11 -3.03 7.71 23.62
N THR A 12 -2.13 8.18 24.47
CA THR A 12 -1.85 7.56 25.77
C THR A 12 -3.08 7.75 26.66
N ILE A 13 -4.07 6.87 26.50
CA ILE A 13 -5.19 6.81 27.41
C ILE A 13 -4.73 5.98 28.60
N ASN A 14 -4.22 6.66 29.64
CA ASN A 14 -4.04 6.08 30.96
C ASN A 14 -5.43 5.80 31.54
N LEU A 15 -5.94 4.62 31.32
CA LEU A 15 -7.18 4.13 31.95
C LEU A 15 -6.84 3.67 33.36
N VAL A 16 -7.30 4.43 34.34
CA VAL A 16 -7.38 4.00 35.72
C VAL A 16 -8.39 2.85 35.78
N ILE A 17 -7.90 1.62 35.92
CA ILE A 17 -8.72 0.45 36.14
C ILE A 17 -9.10 0.44 37.64
N SER A 18 -10.25 0.95 37.98
CA SER A 18 -10.90 0.70 39.26
C SER A 18 -12.10 -0.22 39.03
N SER A 19 -12.02 -1.40 39.68
CA SER A 19 -13.10 -2.37 39.87
C SER A 19 -13.91 -2.87 38.68
N GLY A 20 -13.62 -4.07 38.23
CA GLY A 20 -14.45 -5.23 37.82
C GLY A 20 -15.68 -5.08 36.92
N GLU A 21 -16.13 -3.90 36.54
CA GLU A 21 -17.24 -3.70 35.60
C GLU A 21 -16.73 -3.12 34.29
N LEU A 22 -17.05 -3.80 33.18
CA LEU A 22 -16.85 -3.30 31.83
C LEU A 22 -17.72 -2.06 31.62
N THR A 23 -17.18 -0.88 31.88
CA THR A 23 -17.87 0.37 31.60
C THR A 23 -18.13 0.52 30.12
N ILE A 24 -19.21 1.23 29.72
CA ILE A 24 -19.55 1.52 28.29
C ILE A 24 -18.33 2.07 27.54
N ASP A 25 -17.51 2.86 28.20
CA ASP A 25 -16.26 3.41 27.64
C ASP A 25 -15.23 2.32 27.30
N CYS A 26 -15.06 1.31 28.13
CA CYS A 26 -14.17 0.18 27.88
C CYS A 26 -14.64 -0.63 26.68
N LEU A 27 -15.94 -0.89 26.54
CA LEU A 27 -16.53 -1.59 25.42
C LEU A 27 -16.37 -0.80 24.12
N LEU A 28 -16.55 0.51 24.17
CA LEU A 28 -16.36 1.39 23.01
C LEU A 28 -14.89 1.41 22.56
N VAL A 29 -13.95 1.57 23.48
CA VAL A 29 -12.50 1.52 23.19
C VAL A 29 -12.11 0.17 22.59
N GLN A 30 -12.63 -0.94 23.14
CA GLN A 30 -12.37 -2.27 22.59
C GLN A 30 -12.92 -2.42 21.17
N LYS A 31 -14.12 -1.93 20.90
CA LYS A 31 -14.72 -1.94 19.56
C LYS A 31 -13.89 -1.15 18.57
N ILE A 32 -13.44 0.05 18.94
CA ILE A 32 -12.56 0.89 18.09
C ILE A 32 -11.24 0.17 17.80
N ARG A 33 -10.60 -0.44 18.80
CA ARG A 33 -9.36 -1.21 18.62
C ARG A 33 -9.56 -2.38 17.66
N ASN A 34 -10.63 -3.12 17.80
CA ASN A 34 -10.95 -4.25 16.93
C ASN A 34 -11.16 -3.79 15.47
N GLU A 35 -11.85 -2.67 15.26
CA GLU A 35 -12.03 -2.10 13.91
C GLU A 35 -10.69 -1.62 13.32
N ILE A 36 -9.86 -0.94 14.11
CA ILE A 36 -8.51 -0.52 13.68
C ILE A 36 -7.68 -1.75 13.28
N GLN A 37 -7.68 -2.80 14.11
CA GLN A 37 -6.94 -4.02 13.82
C GLN A 37 -7.43 -4.68 12.53
N LYS A 38 -8.74 -4.81 12.37
CA LYS A 38 -9.37 -5.35 11.15
C LYS A 38 -8.92 -4.61 9.89
N TRP A 39 -8.99 -3.28 9.92
CA TRP A 39 -8.55 -2.47 8.77
C TRP A 39 -7.05 -2.55 8.53
N THR A 40 -6.26 -2.56 9.58
CA THR A 40 -4.81 -2.76 9.48
C THR A 40 -4.50 -4.09 8.79
N ASP A 41 -5.18 -5.15 9.17
CA ASP A 41 -4.96 -6.48 8.60
C ASP A 41 -5.45 -6.59 7.16
N LEU A 42 -6.55 -5.96 6.79
CA LEU A 42 -7.01 -5.87 5.39
C LEU A 42 -6.03 -5.05 4.52
N LEU A 43 -5.57 -3.89 5.00
CA LEU A 43 -4.63 -3.05 4.26
C LEU A 43 -3.27 -3.73 4.04
N LYS A 44 -2.82 -4.59 4.97
CA LYS A 44 -1.62 -5.43 4.77
C LYS A 44 -1.79 -6.33 3.55
N ARG A 45 -2.93 -6.99 3.40
CA ARG A 45 -3.21 -7.87 2.25
C ARG A 45 -3.25 -7.10 0.94
N PHE A 46 -3.84 -5.91 0.95
CA PHE A 46 -3.86 -5.03 -0.23
C PHE A 46 -2.45 -4.58 -0.60
N LEU A 47 -1.61 -4.27 0.40
CA LEU A 47 -0.21 -3.93 0.20
C LEU A 47 0.56 -5.10 -0.40
N ASP A 48 0.41 -6.30 0.15
CA ASP A 48 1.12 -7.49 -0.32
C ASP A 48 0.78 -7.79 -1.79
N VAL A 49 -0.50 -7.69 -2.17
CA VAL A 49 -0.93 -7.86 -3.57
C VAL A 49 -0.39 -6.73 -4.46
N THR A 50 -0.38 -5.49 -3.95
CA THR A 50 0.17 -4.34 -4.69
C THR A 50 1.66 -4.55 -4.98
N LEU A 51 2.44 -4.92 -3.98
CA LEU A 51 3.88 -5.20 -4.12
C LEU A 51 4.13 -6.38 -5.05
N PHE A 52 3.37 -7.47 -4.91
CA PHE A 52 3.47 -8.63 -5.79
C PHE A 52 3.27 -8.27 -7.26
N LEU A 53 2.25 -7.45 -7.56
CA LEU A 53 1.98 -7.01 -8.93
C LEU A 53 3.07 -6.07 -9.44
N ALA A 54 3.52 -5.12 -8.62
CA ALA A 54 4.55 -4.15 -8.96
C ALA A 54 5.90 -4.84 -9.25
N GLU A 55 6.33 -5.78 -8.40
CA GLU A 55 7.58 -6.53 -8.58
C GLU A 55 7.62 -7.32 -9.89
N ARG A 56 6.46 -7.74 -10.39
CA ARG A 56 6.34 -8.54 -11.62
C ARG A 56 5.95 -7.73 -12.85
N GLY A 57 5.79 -6.41 -12.71
CA GLY A 57 5.35 -5.55 -13.80
C GLY A 57 3.97 -5.92 -14.34
N LEU A 58 3.07 -6.46 -13.50
CA LEU A 58 1.75 -6.88 -13.91
C LEU A 58 0.76 -5.72 -13.84
N VAL A 59 -0.15 -5.67 -14.82
CA VAL A 59 -1.24 -4.69 -14.80
C VAL A 59 -2.18 -4.92 -13.61
N PHE A 60 -2.62 -3.85 -12.98
CA PHE A 60 -3.48 -3.93 -11.79
C PHE A 60 -4.94 -4.17 -12.14
N ARG A 61 -5.45 -3.46 -13.16
CA ARG A 61 -6.88 -3.34 -13.45
C ARG A 61 -7.30 -4.09 -14.69
N GLY A 62 -8.56 -4.46 -14.70
CA GLY A 62 -9.26 -4.94 -15.88
C GLY A 62 -10.30 -3.94 -16.38
N SER A 63 -11.22 -4.40 -17.21
CA SER A 63 -12.34 -3.62 -17.75
C SER A 63 -13.56 -3.58 -16.82
N SER A 64 -13.58 -4.41 -15.78
CA SER A 64 -14.66 -4.49 -14.78
C SER A 64 -14.15 -4.12 -13.38
N HIS A 65 -15.06 -3.61 -12.54
CA HIS A 65 -14.79 -3.32 -11.11
C HIS A 65 -15.60 -4.24 -10.18
N LEU A 66 -16.28 -5.23 -10.75
CA LEU A 66 -17.18 -6.11 -10.00
C LEU A 66 -16.42 -7.28 -9.39
N ILE A 67 -16.69 -7.56 -8.14
CA ILE A 67 -16.17 -8.75 -7.45
C ILE A 67 -16.82 -10.01 -8.06
N GLY A 68 -15.97 -10.95 -8.51
CA GLY A 68 -16.39 -12.20 -9.15
C GLY A 68 -16.54 -12.11 -10.67
N ASP A 69 -16.19 -11.00 -11.29
CA ASP A 69 -16.13 -10.86 -12.74
C ASP A 69 -14.77 -11.33 -13.26
N ALA A 70 -14.76 -12.12 -14.34
CA ALA A 70 -13.51 -12.61 -14.95
C ALA A 70 -12.60 -11.50 -15.50
N ASN A 71 -13.15 -10.31 -15.76
CA ASN A 71 -12.45 -9.17 -16.34
C ASN A 71 -12.11 -8.08 -15.31
N ASN A 72 -12.12 -8.38 -14.01
CA ASN A 72 -11.89 -7.39 -12.95
C ASN A 72 -10.39 -7.06 -12.70
N GLY A 73 -9.49 -7.71 -13.45
CA GLY A 73 -8.06 -7.46 -13.41
C GLY A 73 -7.32 -8.23 -12.32
N ASN A 74 -5.99 -8.10 -12.34
CA ASN A 74 -5.13 -8.91 -11.49
C ASN A 74 -5.28 -8.56 -10.00
N PHE A 75 -5.47 -7.29 -9.65
CA PHE A 75 -5.57 -6.88 -8.26
C PHE A 75 -6.78 -7.53 -7.57
N LEU A 76 -7.97 -7.38 -8.14
CA LEU A 76 -9.18 -8.01 -7.58
C LEU A 76 -9.14 -9.53 -7.70
N GLY A 77 -8.68 -10.06 -8.83
CA GLY A 77 -8.57 -11.51 -9.04
C GLY A 77 -7.65 -12.21 -8.04
N ILE A 78 -6.51 -11.60 -7.69
CA ILE A 78 -5.61 -12.15 -6.67
C ILE A 78 -6.23 -12.04 -5.28
N LEU A 79 -6.88 -10.93 -4.95
CA LEU A 79 -7.59 -10.80 -3.68
C LEU A 79 -8.71 -11.86 -3.56
N GLU A 80 -9.45 -12.13 -4.62
CA GLU A 80 -10.45 -13.19 -4.66
C GLU A 80 -9.82 -14.59 -4.49
N LEU A 81 -8.65 -14.83 -5.08
CA LEU A 81 -7.92 -16.07 -4.89
C LEU A 81 -7.48 -16.24 -3.44
N VAL A 82 -6.85 -15.22 -2.86
CA VAL A 82 -6.36 -15.22 -1.47
C VAL A 82 -7.52 -15.36 -0.49
N SER A 83 -8.67 -14.74 -0.76
CA SER A 83 -9.85 -14.80 0.10
C SER A 83 -10.40 -16.21 0.34
N ARG A 84 -10.08 -17.17 -0.55
CA ARG A 84 -10.45 -18.59 -0.35
C ARG A 84 -9.78 -19.22 0.87
N TYR A 85 -8.68 -18.64 1.33
CA TYR A 85 -7.87 -19.14 2.45
C TYR A 85 -7.80 -18.16 3.62
N ASP A 86 -8.38 -16.96 3.46
CA ASP A 86 -8.36 -15.88 4.44
C ASP A 86 -9.78 -15.44 4.79
N PRO A 87 -10.31 -15.86 5.95
CA PRO A 87 -11.69 -15.56 6.35
C PRO A 87 -11.99 -14.08 6.51
N LEU A 88 -10.99 -13.26 6.90
CA LEU A 88 -11.18 -11.82 7.05
C LEU A 88 -11.38 -11.15 5.70
N LEU A 89 -10.53 -11.48 4.73
CA LEU A 89 -10.62 -10.98 3.37
C LEU A 89 -11.89 -11.49 2.67
N GLU A 90 -12.23 -12.77 2.87
CA GLU A 90 -13.47 -13.35 2.34
C GLU A 90 -14.72 -12.60 2.81
N ALA A 91 -14.81 -12.35 4.12
CA ALA A 91 -15.93 -11.60 4.70
C ALA A 91 -16.01 -10.18 4.12
N HIS A 92 -14.88 -9.51 3.94
CA HIS A 92 -14.82 -8.17 3.35
C HIS A 92 -15.28 -8.17 1.89
N LEU A 93 -14.75 -9.08 1.04
CA LEU A 93 -15.15 -9.17 -0.37
C LEU A 93 -16.62 -9.57 -0.53
N LYS A 94 -17.17 -10.44 0.32
CA LYS A 94 -18.60 -10.78 0.32
C LYS A 94 -19.47 -9.55 0.59
N MET A 95 -19.09 -8.71 1.57
CA MET A 95 -19.83 -7.47 1.86
C MET A 95 -19.79 -6.49 0.68
N VAL A 96 -18.62 -6.33 0.05
CA VAL A 96 -18.49 -5.45 -1.12
C VAL A 96 -19.31 -5.99 -2.28
N LYS A 97 -19.25 -7.28 -2.58
CA LYS A 97 -20.04 -7.92 -3.64
C LYS A 97 -21.54 -7.75 -3.42
N GLN A 98 -22.02 -7.94 -2.19
CA GLN A 98 -23.43 -7.76 -1.85
C GLN A 98 -23.88 -6.31 -2.10
N SER A 99 -23.08 -5.34 -1.66
CA SER A 99 -23.33 -3.92 -1.90
C SER A 99 -23.38 -3.57 -3.40
N GLN A 100 -22.51 -4.18 -4.22
CA GLN A 100 -22.53 -4.01 -5.68
C GLN A 100 -23.83 -4.56 -6.30
N ILE A 101 -24.29 -5.72 -5.84
CA ILE A 101 -25.56 -6.34 -6.31
C ILE A 101 -26.76 -5.46 -5.94
N GLU A 102 -26.81 -4.97 -4.71
CA GLU A 102 -27.92 -4.15 -4.18
C GLU A 102 -27.86 -2.69 -4.67
N LYS A 103 -26.81 -2.33 -5.44
CA LYS A 103 -26.53 -0.94 -5.87
C LYS A 103 -26.52 0.06 -4.71
N GLN A 104 -26.19 -0.40 -3.52
CA GLN A 104 -26.02 0.43 -2.35
C GLN A 104 -24.61 1.02 -2.32
N ARG A 105 -24.50 2.27 -1.87
CA ARG A 105 -23.18 2.91 -1.72
C ARG A 105 -22.49 2.36 -0.49
N PHE A 106 -21.54 1.45 -0.68
CA PHE A 106 -20.66 1.00 0.40
C PHE A 106 -19.70 2.14 0.76
N GLN A 107 -19.69 2.56 2.03
CA GLN A 107 -19.00 3.79 2.43
C GLN A 107 -17.48 3.70 2.30
N VAL A 108 -16.87 2.57 2.66
CA VAL A 108 -15.40 2.42 2.61
C VAL A 108 -15.04 0.95 2.35
N HIS A 109 -14.47 0.64 1.17
CA HIS A 109 -14.01 -0.73 0.86
C HIS A 109 -12.55 -0.81 0.40
N TYR A 110 -11.89 0.32 0.13
CA TYR A 110 -10.49 0.43 -0.32
C TYR A 110 -10.13 -0.34 -1.61
N LEU A 111 -11.11 -0.75 -2.41
CA LEU A 111 -10.92 -1.52 -3.64
C LEU A 111 -11.20 -0.71 -4.92
N SER A 112 -11.61 0.56 -4.80
CA SER A 112 -11.83 1.42 -5.95
C SER A 112 -10.52 1.80 -6.65
N ALA A 113 -10.62 2.14 -7.94
CA ALA A 113 -9.45 2.55 -8.74
C ALA A 113 -8.74 3.78 -8.14
N ASP A 114 -9.50 4.74 -7.63
CA ASP A 114 -8.95 5.96 -7.04
C ASP A 114 -8.16 5.66 -5.75
N ILE A 115 -8.72 4.82 -4.88
CA ILE A 115 -8.03 4.41 -3.65
C ILE A 115 -6.80 3.55 -3.95
N GLN A 116 -6.85 2.69 -4.99
CA GLN A 116 -5.67 1.97 -5.45
C GLN A 116 -4.57 2.93 -5.90
N ASN A 117 -4.90 3.99 -6.66
CA ASN A 117 -3.94 5.01 -7.07
C ASN A 117 -3.33 5.74 -5.87
N GLU A 118 -4.17 6.16 -4.93
CA GLU A 118 -3.71 6.81 -3.70
C GLU A 118 -2.77 5.89 -2.91
N PHE A 119 -3.12 4.62 -2.79
CA PHE A 119 -2.29 3.63 -2.10
C PHE A 119 -0.94 3.42 -2.78
N ILE A 120 -0.92 3.28 -4.11
CA ILE A 120 0.30 3.17 -4.92
C ILE A 120 1.15 4.44 -4.76
N SER A 121 0.53 5.63 -4.78
CA SER A 121 1.22 6.90 -4.57
C SER A 121 1.88 6.98 -3.19
N CYS A 122 1.17 6.58 -2.14
CA CYS A 122 1.73 6.51 -0.78
C CYS A 122 2.96 5.57 -0.70
N CYS A 123 2.89 4.41 -1.37
CA CYS A 123 4.01 3.48 -1.45
C CYS A 123 5.20 4.10 -2.19
N ALA A 124 4.95 4.77 -3.32
CA ALA A 124 5.98 5.43 -4.12
C ALA A 124 6.66 6.58 -3.36
N ASP A 125 5.90 7.40 -2.65
CA ASP A 125 6.42 8.50 -1.82
C ASP A 125 7.26 7.99 -0.65
N TYR A 126 6.84 6.89 -0.04
CA TYR A 126 7.64 6.23 0.99
C TYR A 126 8.97 5.72 0.44
N LEU A 127 8.95 5.00 -0.70
CA LEU A 127 10.17 4.49 -1.35
C LEU A 127 11.09 5.64 -1.76
N ARG A 128 10.56 6.71 -2.34
CA ARG A 128 11.33 7.91 -2.69
C ARG A 128 12.00 8.52 -1.46
N THR A 129 11.28 8.62 -0.35
CA THR A 129 11.83 9.11 0.92
C THR A 129 12.96 8.22 1.43
N CYS A 130 12.82 6.89 1.33
CA CYS A 130 13.88 5.94 1.70
C CYS A 130 15.13 6.11 0.82
N ILE A 131 14.96 6.23 -0.50
CA ILE A 131 16.05 6.45 -1.45
C ILE A 131 16.80 7.75 -1.14
N LEU A 132 16.08 8.84 -0.89
CA LEU A 132 16.68 10.13 -0.58
C LEU A 132 17.45 10.11 0.76
N ARG A 133 16.92 9.43 1.77
CA ARG A 133 17.62 9.23 3.05
C ARG A 133 18.88 8.38 2.88
N GLU A 134 18.82 7.31 2.10
CA GLU A 134 19.99 6.47 1.80
C GLU A 134 21.07 7.30 1.08
N ARG A 135 20.66 8.17 0.13
CA ARG A 135 21.57 9.09 -0.56
C ARG A 135 22.24 10.09 0.39
N GLU A 136 21.57 10.56 1.45
CA GLU A 136 22.16 11.51 2.42
C GLU A 136 23.39 10.93 3.13
N THR A 137 23.47 9.60 3.23
CA THR A 137 24.62 8.91 3.87
C THR A 137 25.84 8.80 2.95
N VAL A 138 25.70 9.07 1.63
CA VAL A 138 26.77 8.93 0.66
C VAL A 138 27.32 10.29 0.22
N LYS A 139 28.65 10.36 0.03
CA LYS A 139 29.34 11.61 -0.32
C LYS A 139 29.18 11.98 -1.79
N TYR A 140 29.16 10.99 -2.68
CA TYR A 140 29.14 11.19 -4.12
C TYR A 140 27.96 10.44 -4.75
N TYR A 141 27.27 11.11 -5.67
CA TYR A 141 26.19 10.53 -6.46
C TYR A 141 26.16 11.18 -7.84
N SER A 142 25.51 10.54 -8.79
CA SER A 142 25.17 11.10 -10.11
C SER A 142 23.68 10.96 -10.36
N VAL A 143 23.15 11.85 -11.18
CA VAL A 143 21.79 11.79 -11.70
C VAL A 143 21.86 11.42 -13.16
N ILE A 144 21.17 10.34 -13.54
CA ILE A 144 21.01 9.93 -14.94
C ILE A 144 19.64 10.46 -15.37
N VAL A 145 19.63 11.21 -16.46
CA VAL A 145 18.42 11.78 -17.03
C VAL A 145 18.30 11.26 -18.46
N ASP A 146 17.18 10.63 -18.76
CA ASP A 146 16.89 10.10 -20.10
C ASP A 146 15.45 10.49 -20.49
N ALA A 147 15.30 11.04 -21.68
CA ALA A 147 14.03 11.46 -22.22
C ALA A 147 13.62 10.55 -23.39
N THR A 148 12.48 9.91 -23.26
CA THR A 148 11.91 9.05 -24.30
C THR A 148 10.47 9.45 -24.58
N PRO A 149 10.06 9.59 -25.87
CA PRO A 149 8.66 9.80 -26.20
C PRO A 149 7.85 8.55 -25.90
N ASP A 150 6.70 8.72 -25.25
CA ASP A 150 5.73 7.66 -25.07
C ASP A 150 4.94 7.37 -26.38
N SER A 151 4.02 6.41 -26.33
CA SER A 151 3.15 6.08 -27.47
C SER A 151 2.21 7.22 -27.90
N ALA A 152 2.02 8.24 -27.06
CA ALA A 152 1.25 9.45 -27.35
C ALA A 152 2.13 10.63 -27.82
N HIS A 153 3.43 10.39 -28.10
CA HIS A 153 4.43 11.40 -28.46
C HIS A 153 4.65 12.49 -27.39
N ILE A 154 4.38 12.16 -26.12
CA ILE A 154 4.70 13.02 -24.98
C ILE A 154 6.07 12.60 -24.48
N GLU A 155 7.00 13.55 -24.38
CA GLU A 155 8.33 13.28 -23.82
C GLU A 155 8.22 13.00 -22.31
N GLN A 156 8.63 11.80 -21.90
CA GLN A 156 8.75 11.42 -20.50
C GLN A 156 10.23 11.44 -20.12
N THR A 157 10.59 12.32 -19.22
CA THR A 157 11.94 12.41 -18.69
C THR A 157 12.07 11.53 -17.44
N THR A 158 12.94 10.53 -17.52
CA THR A 158 13.26 9.62 -16.43
C THR A 158 14.40 10.17 -15.59
N PHE A 159 14.26 10.15 -14.27
CA PHE A 159 15.31 10.51 -13.33
C PHE A 159 15.73 9.27 -12.53
N ILE A 160 17.02 8.90 -12.64
CA ILE A 160 17.63 7.80 -11.90
C ILE A 160 18.78 8.36 -11.06
N LEU A 161 18.81 8.00 -9.80
CA LEU A 161 19.90 8.33 -8.89
C LEU A 161 20.88 7.15 -8.83
N ARG A 162 22.17 7.40 -9.13
CA ARG A 162 23.24 6.41 -9.05
C ARG A 162 24.26 6.82 -7.99
N TYR A 163 24.57 5.93 -7.06
CA TYR A 163 25.52 6.17 -5.98
C TYR A 163 26.16 4.86 -5.49
N VAL A 164 27.26 5.00 -4.75
CA VAL A 164 27.95 3.87 -4.11
C VAL A 164 27.57 3.84 -2.65
N SER A 165 27.03 2.74 -2.16
CA SER A 165 26.76 2.49 -0.74
C SER A 165 27.64 1.36 -0.22
N VAL A 166 27.84 1.32 1.08
CA VAL A 166 28.47 0.17 1.74
C VAL A 166 27.37 -0.79 2.14
N ASN A 167 27.51 -2.04 1.74
CA ASN A 167 26.58 -3.08 2.17
C ASN A 167 26.80 -3.35 3.66
N SER A 168 25.77 -3.10 4.48
CA SER A 168 25.83 -3.25 5.94
C SER A 168 26.08 -4.69 6.42
N HIS A 169 26.03 -5.68 5.53
CA HIS A 169 26.22 -7.09 5.89
C HIS A 169 27.58 -7.65 5.46
N SER A 170 28.20 -7.08 4.41
CA SER A 170 29.47 -7.59 3.85
C SER A 170 30.62 -6.58 3.88
N ASP A 171 30.41 -5.34 4.33
CA ASP A 171 31.34 -4.21 4.24
C ASP A 171 31.85 -3.93 2.80
N GLU A 172 31.19 -4.48 1.79
CA GLU A 172 31.54 -4.30 0.39
C GLU A 172 30.85 -3.08 -0.21
N TYR A 173 31.53 -2.44 -1.17
CA TYR A 173 30.94 -1.34 -1.93
C TYR A 173 29.97 -1.89 -2.99
N GLU A 174 28.75 -1.35 -3.00
CA GLU A 174 27.70 -1.68 -3.95
C GLU A 174 27.28 -0.43 -4.73
N ILE A 175 27.22 -0.55 -6.06
CA ILE A 175 26.65 0.50 -6.92
C ILE A 175 25.15 0.32 -6.93
N LYS A 176 24.44 1.35 -6.50
CA LYS A 176 22.96 1.38 -6.53
C LYS A 176 22.46 2.37 -7.57
N GLU A 177 21.51 1.91 -8.37
CA GLU A 177 20.71 2.74 -9.26
C GLU A 177 19.26 2.70 -8.79
N ARG A 178 18.70 3.88 -8.52
CA ARG A 178 17.35 4.03 -7.98
C ARG A 178 16.53 4.97 -8.84
N PHE A 179 15.42 4.48 -9.35
CA PHE A 179 14.44 5.29 -10.06
C PHE A 179 13.79 6.28 -9.08
N LEU A 180 13.71 7.56 -9.47
CA LEU A 180 13.09 8.61 -8.65
C LEU A 180 11.72 9.04 -9.18
N ALA A 181 11.64 9.36 -10.45
CA ALA A 181 10.44 9.92 -11.04
C ALA A 181 10.45 9.88 -12.57
N PHE A 182 9.26 9.95 -13.14
CA PHE A 182 9.01 10.49 -14.47
C PHE A 182 8.52 11.93 -14.34
N VAL A 183 8.97 12.79 -15.25
CA VAL A 183 8.52 14.17 -15.38
C VAL A 183 8.16 14.40 -16.85
N ASN A 184 6.98 14.97 -17.09
CA ASN A 184 6.48 15.37 -18.42
C ASN A 184 6.75 16.84 -18.64
#